data_07a73a903730ea22cf2df24027f18636
#
_entry.id   07a73a903730ea22cf2df24027f18636
#
_cell.length_a   1.000
_cell.length_b   1.000
_cell.length_c   1.000
_cell.angle_alpha   90.00
_cell.angle_beta   90.00
_cell.angle_gamma   90.00
#
_symmetry.space_group_name_H-M   'P 1'
#
loop_
_entity.id
_entity.type
_entity.pdbx_description
1 polymer ?
#
loop_
_entity_poly.entity_id
_entity_poly.type
_entity_poly.pdbx_seq_one_letter_code
_entity_poly.pdbx_strand_id
1 'polypeptide(L)'
;PNLVLSQPKDAKEAQNMIYTAFASKKPFCVRYPRGNVRYAKNKSYSLIPIGTWEKFVVGTPTQIVITYGPDVDHVINKARENKMGLLVVNARFFKPIDEVMMKDLLKLNLPITVYETDIKKGGLSSAILEYMNTLDEKIHVLGIGDHYVCHGSIRSLRIQEGISTECLFEELEKHG
;
A
#
# COMPACT_ATOMS: atom_id res chain seq x y z
N PRO A 1 -21.01 -4.84 3.46
CA PRO A 1 -21.33 -3.41 3.58
C PRO A 1 -20.88 -2.89 4.95
N ASN A 2 -20.58 -1.60 5.08
CA ASN A 2 -20.25 -0.88 6.33
C ASN A 2 -18.94 -1.26 7.04
N LEU A 3 -18.22 -2.32 6.66
CA LEU A 3 -16.93 -2.66 7.22
C LEU A 3 -15.86 -1.70 6.69
N VAL A 4 -15.06 -1.12 7.59
CA VAL A 4 -13.82 -0.42 7.23
C VAL A 4 -12.65 -1.39 7.38
N LEU A 5 -11.81 -1.50 6.36
CA LEU A 5 -10.61 -2.33 6.36
C LEU A 5 -9.39 -1.45 6.10
N SER A 6 -8.40 -1.54 6.97
CA SER A 6 -7.23 -0.67 6.94
C SER A 6 -5.95 -1.37 7.39
N GLN A 7 -4.79 -0.79 7.01
CA GLN A 7 -3.48 -1.21 7.47
C GLN A 7 -2.56 -0.01 7.64
N PRO A 8 -2.09 0.29 8.85
CA PRO A 8 -1.18 1.40 9.10
C PRO A 8 0.24 1.10 8.62
N LYS A 9 0.95 2.14 8.15
CA LYS A 9 2.36 2.03 7.73
C LYS A 9 3.35 1.98 8.91
N ASP A 10 3.01 2.64 10.02
CA ASP A 10 3.87 2.78 11.20
C ASP A 10 3.08 2.80 12.51
N ALA A 11 3.80 2.84 13.64
CA ALA A 11 3.20 2.84 14.97
C ALA A 11 2.37 4.10 15.26
N LYS A 12 2.73 5.25 14.70
CA LYS A 12 1.98 6.51 14.88
C LYS A 12 0.65 6.45 14.13
N GLU A 13 0.68 5.99 12.90
CA GLU A 13 -0.54 5.81 12.10
C GLU A 13 -1.44 4.74 12.73
N ALA A 14 -0.86 3.64 13.27
CA ALA A 14 -1.62 2.61 13.98
C ALA A 14 -2.38 3.16 15.18
N GLN A 15 -1.74 3.99 16.01
CA GLN A 15 -2.39 4.63 17.16
C GLN A 15 -3.54 5.54 16.73
N ASN A 16 -3.33 6.36 15.70
CA ASN A 16 -4.36 7.24 15.15
C ASN A 16 -5.50 6.46 14.49
N MET A 17 -5.18 5.35 13.84
CA MET A 17 -6.16 4.49 13.17
C MET A 17 -7.05 3.76 14.19
N ILE A 18 -6.48 3.26 15.29
CA ILE A 18 -7.25 2.68 16.40
C ILE A 18 -8.14 3.74 17.04
N TYR A 19 -7.61 4.95 17.30
CA TYR A 19 -8.40 6.05 17.80
C TYR A 19 -9.58 6.40 16.87
N THR A 20 -9.32 6.43 15.55
CA THR A 20 -10.36 6.65 14.54
C THR A 20 -11.40 5.53 14.53
N ALA A 21 -10.98 4.28 14.67
CA ALA A 21 -11.86 3.12 14.71
C ALA A 21 -12.88 3.25 15.84
N PHE A 22 -12.42 3.55 17.06
CA PHE A 22 -13.33 3.77 18.21
C PHE A 22 -14.27 4.96 18.02
N ALA A 23 -13.77 6.06 17.46
CA ALA A 23 -14.58 7.26 17.22
C ALA A 23 -15.65 7.06 16.13
N SER A 24 -15.37 6.19 15.15
CA SER A 24 -16.23 6.00 13.98
C SER A 24 -17.54 5.26 14.27
N LYS A 25 -17.59 4.46 15.34
CA LYS A 25 -18.69 3.55 15.71
C LYS A 25 -19.10 2.58 14.57
N LYS A 26 -18.18 2.31 13.63
CA LYS A 26 -18.38 1.37 12.52
C LYS A 26 -17.67 0.05 12.80
N PRO A 27 -18.10 -1.07 12.21
CA PRO A 27 -17.26 -2.26 12.12
C PRO A 27 -15.94 -1.89 11.45
N PHE A 28 -14.83 -2.10 12.16
CA PHE A 28 -13.52 -1.64 11.73
C PHE A 28 -12.47 -2.74 11.92
N CYS A 29 -11.77 -3.09 10.87
CA CYS A 29 -10.67 -4.03 10.89
C CYS A 29 -9.36 -3.28 10.65
N VAL A 30 -8.43 -3.38 11.61
CA VAL A 30 -7.07 -2.88 11.46
C VAL A 30 -6.15 -4.08 11.31
N ARG A 31 -5.57 -4.23 10.13
CA ARG A 31 -4.54 -5.24 9.85
C ARG A 31 -3.19 -4.70 10.31
N TYR A 32 -2.32 -5.58 10.78
CA TYR A 32 -0.94 -5.23 11.08
C TYR A 32 -0.04 -6.45 10.86
N PRO A 33 1.20 -6.27 10.39
CA PRO A 33 2.12 -7.38 10.17
C PRO A 33 2.59 -7.96 11.51
N ARG A 34 2.97 -9.24 11.48
CA ARG A 34 3.71 -9.85 12.59
C ARG A 34 5.13 -9.30 12.61
N GLY A 35 5.57 -8.77 13.76
CA GLY A 35 6.93 -8.27 13.92
C GLY A 35 7.00 -7.14 14.94
N ASN A 36 8.20 -6.60 15.09
CA ASN A 36 8.45 -5.46 15.95
C ASN A 36 8.43 -4.17 15.14
N VAL A 37 7.80 -3.14 15.69
CA VAL A 37 7.87 -1.78 15.13
C VAL A 37 8.61 -0.88 16.11
N ARG A 38 9.29 0.14 15.58
CA ARG A 38 9.88 1.17 16.44
C ARG A 38 8.76 1.90 17.16
N TYR A 39 8.76 1.84 18.47
CA TYR A 39 7.75 2.51 19.28
C TYR A 39 7.85 4.02 19.12
N ALA A 40 6.74 4.64 18.80
CA ALA A 40 6.59 6.09 18.78
C ALA A 40 5.42 6.46 19.70
N LYS A 41 5.70 7.16 20.80
CA LYS A 41 4.66 7.68 21.68
C LYS A 41 4.04 8.93 21.05
N ASN A 42 2.76 8.86 20.70
CA ASN A 42 2.01 10.05 20.32
C ASN A 42 1.75 10.91 21.57
N LYS A 43 2.00 12.20 21.44
CA LYS A 43 1.59 13.18 22.47
C LYS A 43 0.08 13.43 22.45
N SER A 44 -0.53 13.27 21.26
CA SER A 44 -1.97 13.40 21.02
C SER A 44 -2.38 12.47 19.89
N TYR A 45 -3.64 12.04 19.90
CA TYR A 45 -4.22 11.24 18.81
C TYR A 45 -4.99 12.14 17.86
N SER A 46 -4.94 11.82 16.56
CA SER A 46 -5.65 12.52 15.52
C SER A 46 -6.58 11.58 14.77
N LEU A 47 -7.76 12.05 14.41
CA LEU A 47 -8.65 11.29 13.55
C LEU A 47 -8.08 11.23 12.13
N ILE A 48 -8.12 10.06 11.53
CA ILE A 48 -7.79 9.86 10.12
C ILE A 48 -9.12 9.78 9.35
N PRO A 49 -9.39 10.66 8.39
CA PRO A 49 -10.60 10.55 7.58
C PRO A 49 -10.67 9.18 6.90
N ILE A 50 -11.77 8.45 7.12
CA ILE A 50 -11.94 7.10 6.59
C ILE A 50 -11.97 7.13 5.06
N GLY A 51 -11.24 6.22 4.42
CA GLY A 51 -11.14 6.14 2.98
C GLY A 51 -10.16 7.13 2.36
N THR A 52 -9.28 7.76 3.16
CA THR A 52 -8.24 8.65 2.63
C THR A 52 -6.87 7.99 2.60
N TRP A 53 -6.17 8.17 1.49
CA TRP A 53 -4.79 7.73 1.32
C TRP A 53 -3.81 8.89 1.54
N GLU A 54 -2.52 8.60 1.52
CA GLU A 54 -1.46 9.59 1.68
C GLU A 54 -0.44 9.40 0.56
N LYS A 55 0.13 10.49 0.04
CA LYS A 55 1.12 10.42 -1.04
C LYS A 55 2.45 11.02 -0.63
N PHE A 56 3.53 10.41 -1.12
CA PHE A 56 4.91 10.82 -0.90
C PHE A 56 5.61 10.95 -2.24
N VAL A 57 6.26 12.08 -2.47
CA VAL A 57 7.01 12.34 -3.69
C VAL A 57 8.49 12.09 -3.43
N VAL A 58 9.13 11.27 -4.25
CA VAL A 58 10.56 11.02 -4.26
C VAL A 58 11.12 11.45 -5.61
N GLY A 59 12.03 12.41 -5.62
CA GLY A 59 12.58 12.97 -6.86
C GLY A 59 11.52 13.57 -7.78
N THR A 60 11.72 13.46 -9.09
CA THR A 60 10.72 13.80 -10.12
C THR A 60 9.99 12.52 -10.52
N PRO A 61 8.72 12.32 -10.14
CA PRO A 61 8.03 11.07 -10.38
C PRO A 61 7.85 10.76 -11.86
N THR A 62 8.27 9.58 -12.28
CA THR A 62 8.01 9.00 -13.60
C THR A 62 7.03 7.83 -13.52
N GLN A 63 6.80 7.30 -12.32
CA GLN A 63 5.93 6.17 -12.04
C GLN A 63 5.23 6.34 -10.69
N ILE A 64 4.14 5.61 -10.48
CA ILE A 64 3.35 5.59 -9.26
C ILE A 64 3.42 4.19 -8.66
N VAL A 65 3.71 4.10 -7.36
CA VAL A 65 3.61 2.85 -6.59
C VAL A 65 2.53 3.01 -5.53
N ILE A 66 1.47 2.21 -5.60
CA ILE A 66 0.43 2.14 -4.57
C ILE A 66 0.74 0.93 -3.70
N THR A 67 0.98 1.15 -2.42
CA THR A 67 1.28 0.10 -1.45
C THR A 67 0.75 0.46 -0.08
N TYR A 68 0.98 -0.36 0.93
CA TYR A 68 0.45 -0.18 2.27
C TYR A 68 1.37 -0.76 3.35
N GLY A 69 1.07 -0.41 4.59
CA GLY A 69 1.80 -0.93 5.73
C GLY A 69 3.27 -0.51 5.74
N PRO A 70 4.18 -1.26 6.38
CA PRO A 70 5.60 -0.92 6.46
C PRO A 70 6.30 -0.84 5.11
N ASP A 71 5.72 -1.43 4.06
CA ASP A 71 6.31 -1.40 2.72
C ASP A 71 6.31 0.00 2.11
N VAL A 72 5.47 0.91 2.57
CA VAL A 72 5.49 2.34 2.19
C VAL A 72 6.88 2.94 2.44
N ASP A 73 7.40 2.80 3.67
CA ASP A 73 8.71 3.33 4.03
C ASP A 73 9.85 2.57 3.32
N HIS A 74 9.72 1.26 3.14
CA HIS A 74 10.69 0.45 2.41
C HIS A 74 10.84 0.94 0.97
N VAL A 75 9.73 1.16 0.26
CA VAL A 75 9.71 1.66 -1.12
C VAL A 75 10.29 3.07 -1.19
N ILE A 76 9.89 3.97 -0.29
CA ILE A 76 10.41 5.34 -0.26
C ILE A 76 11.93 5.36 -0.07
N ASN A 77 12.44 4.57 0.88
CA ASN A 77 13.87 4.53 1.16
C ASN A 77 14.65 3.95 -0.02
N LYS A 78 14.17 2.84 -0.60
CA LYS A 78 14.80 2.22 -1.76
C LYS A 78 14.79 3.12 -2.99
N ALA A 79 13.71 3.87 -3.23
CA ALA A 79 13.64 4.86 -4.29
C ALA A 79 14.69 5.98 -4.13
N ARG A 80 14.89 6.44 -2.88
CA ARG A 80 15.95 7.43 -2.58
C ARG A 80 17.35 6.88 -2.81
N GLU A 81 17.62 5.65 -2.35
CA GLU A 81 18.90 4.96 -2.56
C GLU A 81 19.22 4.81 -4.05
N ASN A 82 18.24 4.37 -4.85
CA ASN A 82 18.38 4.17 -6.28
C ASN A 82 18.25 5.47 -7.09
N LYS A 83 17.98 6.62 -6.45
CA LYS A 83 17.70 7.91 -7.10
C LYS A 83 16.58 7.84 -8.14
N MET A 84 15.61 6.96 -7.92
CA MET A 84 14.44 6.77 -8.80
C MET A 84 13.33 7.75 -8.44
N GLY A 85 12.75 8.40 -9.44
CA GLY A 85 11.63 9.31 -9.27
C GLY A 85 10.30 8.56 -9.12
N LEU A 86 9.74 8.51 -7.91
CA LEU A 86 8.47 7.82 -7.64
C LEU A 86 7.47 8.71 -6.92
N LEU A 87 6.18 8.51 -7.26
CA LEU A 87 5.05 8.90 -6.43
C LEU A 87 4.59 7.68 -5.65
N VAL A 88 4.91 7.61 -4.35
CA VAL A 88 4.50 6.49 -3.49
C VAL A 88 3.21 6.83 -2.77
N VAL A 89 2.22 5.96 -2.86
CA VAL A 89 0.91 6.12 -2.24
C VAL A 89 0.72 5.10 -1.13
N ASN A 90 0.47 5.59 0.08
CA ASN A 90 0.07 4.78 1.23
C ASN A 90 -1.44 4.53 1.16
N ALA A 91 -1.83 3.39 0.63
CA ALA A 91 -3.22 2.94 0.56
C ALA A 91 -3.67 2.37 1.91
N ARG A 92 -3.63 3.20 2.95
CA ARG A 92 -3.93 2.80 4.34
C ARG A 92 -5.36 2.33 4.59
N PHE A 93 -6.30 2.57 3.67
CA PHE A 93 -7.64 2.01 3.65
C PHE A 93 -7.84 1.18 2.38
N PHE A 94 -8.22 -0.08 2.55
CA PHE A 94 -8.58 -0.98 1.47
C PHE A 94 -10.07 -0.90 1.18
N LYS A 95 -10.85 -0.57 2.23
CA LYS A 95 -12.29 -0.39 2.15
C LYS A 95 -12.75 0.68 3.14
N PRO A 96 -13.36 1.77 2.63
CA PRO A 96 -13.41 2.14 1.22
C PRO A 96 -12.02 2.53 0.69
N ILE A 97 -11.80 2.40 -0.62
CA ILE A 97 -10.62 2.96 -1.29
C ILE A 97 -10.77 4.48 -1.39
N ASP A 98 -9.67 5.17 -1.64
CA ASP A 98 -9.68 6.63 -1.89
C ASP A 98 -9.96 6.91 -3.37
N GLU A 99 -11.24 7.02 -3.72
CA GLU A 99 -11.67 7.30 -5.08
C GLU A 99 -11.20 8.68 -5.59
N VAL A 100 -11.06 9.65 -4.68
CA VAL A 100 -10.60 11.01 -5.04
C VAL A 100 -9.13 10.94 -5.42
N MET A 101 -8.31 10.30 -4.58
CA MET A 101 -6.90 10.09 -4.86
C MET A 101 -6.73 9.29 -6.16
N MET A 102 -7.48 8.21 -6.38
CA MET A 102 -7.40 7.42 -7.61
C MET A 102 -7.66 8.26 -8.85
N LYS A 103 -8.71 9.09 -8.84
CA LYS A 103 -9.00 10.01 -9.97
C LYS A 103 -7.83 10.96 -10.23
N ASP A 104 -7.19 11.47 -9.19
CA ASP A 104 -6.07 12.40 -9.35
C ASP A 104 -4.80 11.70 -9.84
N LEU A 105 -4.54 10.45 -9.40
CA LEU A 105 -3.41 9.67 -9.90
C LEU A 105 -3.55 9.35 -11.40
N LEU A 106 -4.74 8.99 -11.84
CA LEU A 106 -5.02 8.70 -13.27
C LEU A 106 -4.78 9.90 -14.19
N LYS A 107 -5.05 11.12 -13.71
CA LYS A 107 -4.77 12.36 -14.47
C LYS A 107 -3.28 12.59 -14.74
N LEU A 108 -2.40 12.00 -13.93
CA LEU A 108 -0.95 12.13 -14.13
C LEU A 108 -0.45 11.35 -15.34
N ASN A 109 -1.24 10.41 -15.84
CA ASN A 109 -0.90 9.57 -17.01
C ASN A 109 0.46 8.86 -16.88
N LEU A 110 0.83 8.50 -15.64
CA LEU A 110 2.04 7.74 -15.32
C LEU A 110 1.70 6.25 -15.14
N PRO A 111 2.62 5.32 -15.42
CA PRO A 111 2.45 3.91 -15.07
C PRO A 111 2.19 3.74 -13.58
N ILE A 112 1.22 2.89 -13.23
CA ILE A 112 0.84 2.59 -11.85
C ILE A 112 1.20 1.14 -11.53
N THR A 113 1.97 0.92 -10.47
CA THR A 113 2.20 -0.40 -9.90
C THR A 113 1.50 -0.50 -8.55
N VAL A 114 0.59 -1.47 -8.42
CA VAL A 114 0.01 -1.83 -7.12
C VAL A 114 0.85 -2.95 -6.54
N TYR A 115 1.56 -2.63 -5.46
CA TYR A 115 2.45 -3.55 -4.77
C TYR A 115 1.79 -4.06 -3.48
N GLU A 116 1.46 -5.35 -3.47
CA GLU A 116 0.79 -6.04 -2.35
C GLU A 116 1.68 -7.13 -1.78
N THR A 117 1.66 -7.29 -0.47
CA THR A 117 2.31 -8.41 0.23
C THR A 117 1.31 -9.50 0.64
N ASP A 118 0.19 -9.54 -0.06
CA ASP A 118 -0.93 -10.47 0.09
C ASP A 118 -1.32 -11.10 -1.25
N ILE A 119 -2.32 -11.98 -1.21
CA ILE A 119 -2.92 -12.58 -2.41
C ILE A 119 -3.62 -11.50 -3.23
N LYS A 120 -3.28 -11.41 -4.52
CA LYS A 120 -3.85 -10.43 -5.46
C LYS A 120 -5.36 -10.55 -5.60
N LYS A 121 -5.89 -11.79 -5.67
CA LYS A 121 -7.33 -12.01 -5.79
C LYS A 121 -8.06 -11.58 -4.54
N GLY A 122 -8.95 -10.60 -4.69
CA GLY A 122 -9.70 -10.00 -3.58
C GLY A 122 -8.87 -9.06 -2.71
N GLY A 123 -7.63 -8.72 -3.12
CA GLY A 123 -6.76 -7.76 -2.47
C GLY A 123 -7.04 -6.30 -2.85
N LEU A 124 -6.10 -5.42 -2.54
CA LEU A 124 -6.19 -3.99 -2.87
C LEU A 124 -6.27 -3.76 -4.38
N SER A 125 -5.44 -4.47 -5.14
CA SER A 125 -5.44 -4.36 -6.61
C SER A 125 -6.79 -4.74 -7.21
N SER A 126 -7.43 -5.80 -6.72
CA SER A 126 -8.78 -6.18 -7.15
C SER A 126 -9.77 -5.05 -6.91
N ALA A 127 -9.76 -4.43 -5.73
CA ALA A 127 -10.66 -3.31 -5.41
C ALA A 127 -10.40 -2.08 -6.31
N ILE A 128 -9.14 -1.80 -6.65
CA ILE A 128 -8.77 -0.72 -7.57
C ILE A 128 -9.28 -1.02 -8.99
N LEU A 129 -9.06 -2.23 -9.50
CA LEU A 129 -9.50 -2.64 -10.83
C LEU A 129 -11.03 -2.68 -10.96
N GLU A 130 -11.74 -3.15 -9.92
CA GLU A 130 -13.20 -3.08 -9.85
C GLU A 130 -13.73 -1.64 -9.90
N TYR A 131 -13.08 -0.73 -9.16
CA TYR A 131 -13.44 0.68 -9.20
C TYR A 131 -13.23 1.30 -10.57
N MET A 132 -12.13 0.96 -11.24
CA MET A 132 -11.82 1.48 -12.58
C MET A 132 -12.69 0.87 -13.67
N ASN A 133 -13.30 -0.29 -13.42
CA ASN A 133 -14.11 -1.06 -14.38
C ASN A 133 -13.39 -1.26 -15.73
N THR A 134 -12.08 -1.43 -15.70
CA THR A 134 -11.24 -1.64 -16.86
C THR A 134 -9.99 -2.43 -16.51
N LEU A 135 -9.48 -3.17 -17.48
CA LEU A 135 -8.11 -3.70 -17.46
C LEU A 135 -7.23 -2.66 -18.14
N ASP A 136 -6.72 -1.71 -17.38
CA ASP A 136 -5.78 -0.71 -17.87
C ASP A 136 -4.38 -1.34 -17.95
N GLU A 137 -3.80 -1.40 -19.16
CA GLU A 137 -2.44 -1.91 -19.38
C GLU A 137 -1.36 -1.10 -18.62
N LYS A 138 -1.70 0.12 -18.20
CA LYS A 138 -0.82 0.97 -17.38
C LYS A 138 -0.77 0.59 -15.92
N ILE A 139 -1.64 -0.33 -15.47
CA ILE A 139 -1.66 -0.81 -14.09
C ILE A 139 -1.01 -2.19 -14.02
N HIS A 140 0.12 -2.24 -13.34
CA HIS A 140 0.81 -3.46 -13.00
C HIS A 140 0.46 -3.90 -11.59
N VAL A 141 0.32 -5.20 -11.36
CA VAL A 141 0.01 -5.76 -10.04
C VAL A 141 1.11 -6.72 -9.64
N LEU A 142 1.85 -6.37 -8.59
CA LEU A 142 2.82 -7.23 -7.95
C LEU A 142 2.26 -7.70 -6.61
N GLY A 143 2.12 -9.01 -6.43
CA GLY A 143 1.54 -9.61 -5.23
C GLY A 143 1.53 -11.13 -5.34
N ILE A 144 1.11 -11.82 -4.28
CA ILE A 144 1.09 -13.28 -4.21
C ILE A 144 0.01 -13.85 -5.13
N GLY A 145 0.34 -14.98 -5.80
CA GLY A 145 -0.62 -15.75 -6.57
C GLY A 145 -1.68 -16.41 -5.69
N ASP A 146 -2.69 -17.04 -6.32
CA ASP A 146 -3.75 -17.74 -5.61
C ASP A 146 -3.29 -19.16 -5.21
N HIS A 147 -2.41 -19.24 -4.21
CA HIS A 147 -1.88 -20.47 -3.64
C HIS A 147 -1.45 -20.28 -2.18
N TYR A 148 -1.27 -21.38 -1.48
CA TYR A 148 -0.73 -21.35 -0.12
C TYR A 148 0.77 -21.11 -0.14
N VAL A 149 1.22 -20.08 0.59
CA VAL A 149 2.65 -19.80 0.79
C VAL A 149 3.24 -20.80 1.77
N CYS A 150 4.42 -21.34 1.45
CA CYS A 150 5.14 -22.28 2.30
C CYS A 150 5.56 -21.62 3.64
N HIS A 151 6.00 -22.47 4.59
CA HIS A 151 6.55 -21.98 5.85
C HIS A 151 7.98 -21.48 5.64
N GLY A 152 8.30 -20.31 6.20
CA GLY A 152 9.64 -19.71 6.09
C GLY A 152 9.75 -18.35 6.76
N SER A 153 10.94 -17.74 6.68
CA SER A 153 11.13 -16.36 7.10
C SER A 153 10.43 -15.41 6.14
N ILE A 154 9.93 -14.27 6.61
CA ILE A 154 9.29 -13.24 5.76
C ILE A 154 10.19 -12.88 4.57
N ARG A 155 11.48 -12.70 4.81
CA ARG A 155 12.44 -12.36 3.75
C ARG A 155 12.53 -13.45 2.68
N SER A 156 12.69 -14.72 3.11
CA SER A 156 12.80 -15.83 2.16
C SER A 156 11.53 -16.00 1.34
N LEU A 157 10.37 -15.88 2.00
CA LEU A 157 9.07 -16.01 1.34
C LEU A 157 8.82 -14.89 0.34
N ARG A 158 9.15 -13.63 0.67
CA ARG A 158 9.03 -12.52 -0.27
C ARG A 158 9.90 -12.70 -1.51
N ILE A 159 11.10 -13.26 -1.36
CA ILE A 159 11.97 -13.57 -2.51
C ILE A 159 11.36 -14.71 -3.34
N GLN A 160 10.92 -15.78 -2.68
CA GLN A 160 10.32 -16.94 -3.35
C GLN A 160 9.06 -16.57 -4.13
N GLU A 161 8.21 -15.72 -3.56
CA GLU A 161 6.97 -15.25 -4.18
C GLU A 161 7.19 -14.09 -5.18
N GLY A 162 8.43 -13.65 -5.38
CA GLY A 162 8.75 -12.55 -6.30
C GLY A 162 8.21 -11.19 -5.87
N ILE A 163 7.98 -11.00 -4.57
CA ILE A 163 7.42 -9.78 -3.99
C ILE A 163 8.36 -9.10 -2.99
N SER A 164 9.66 -9.35 -3.12
CA SER A 164 10.63 -8.56 -2.36
C SER A 164 10.69 -7.11 -2.88
N THR A 165 11.22 -6.20 -2.09
CA THR A 165 11.40 -4.81 -2.53
C THR A 165 12.36 -4.75 -3.74
N GLU A 166 13.34 -5.62 -3.81
CA GLU A 166 14.25 -5.77 -4.94
C GLU A 166 13.48 -6.15 -6.21
N CYS A 167 12.62 -7.18 -6.14
CA CYS A 167 11.78 -7.59 -7.27
C CYS A 167 10.86 -6.46 -7.75
N LEU A 168 10.28 -5.69 -6.81
CA LEU A 168 9.50 -4.51 -7.19
C LEU A 168 10.33 -3.52 -8.02
N PHE A 169 11.55 -3.20 -7.59
CA PHE A 169 12.39 -2.23 -8.31
C PHE A 169 12.87 -2.75 -9.66
N GLU A 170 13.15 -4.05 -9.78
CA GLU A 170 13.42 -4.70 -11.07
C GLU A 170 12.22 -4.59 -12.05
N GLU A 171 10.99 -4.73 -11.53
CA GLU A 171 9.78 -4.54 -12.36
C GLU A 171 9.58 -3.07 -12.74
N LEU A 172 9.83 -2.13 -11.83
CA LEU A 172 9.73 -0.70 -12.12
C LEU A 172 10.73 -0.27 -13.21
N GLU A 173 11.94 -0.84 -13.24
CA GLU A 173 12.95 -0.55 -14.26
C GLU A 173 12.56 -1.06 -15.66
N LYS A 174 11.75 -2.13 -15.74
CA LYS A 174 11.26 -2.66 -17.03
C LYS A 174 10.14 -1.81 -17.65
N HIS A 175 9.43 -1.06 -16.82
CA HIS A 175 8.22 -0.33 -17.23
C HIS A 175 8.40 1.21 -17.14
N GLY A 176 9.62 1.68 -16.85
CA GLY A 176 10.00 3.09 -16.71
C GLY A 176 10.50 3.77 -17.97
#